data_91ffc9183508641045b2f36986f49c3f
#
_entry.id   91ffc9183508641045b2f36986f49c3f
#
_cell.length_a   1.000
_cell.length_b   1.000
_cell.length_c   1.000
_cell.angle_alpha   90.00
_cell.angle_beta   90.00
_cell.angle_gamma   90.00
#
_symmetry.space_group_name_H-M   'P 1'
#
loop_
_entity.id
_entity.type
_entity.pdbx_description
1 polymer ?
#
loop_
_entity_poly.entity_id
_entity_poly.type
_entity_poly.pdbx_seq_one_letter_code
_entity_poly.pdbx_strand_id
1 'polypeptide(L)'
;MAIDTREKILQVAARLFVRQGYTATSVNRIARETGIGKATVYHHFPDKRSIVTALLERNSGRLRGILTDVKTGQDPRRQIESIALAAVRMRSETFDLFQVIRREVPDSRPALHAQLASFLAVYMGQVTKAVGEGVRRKIFRPVDSAQAARALLAMITGLYVQMYLGAGSFPNPEKTLRSMLDIFFRGIEIR
;
A
#
# COMPACT_ATOMS: atom_id res chain seq x y z
N MET A 1 -15.62 -17.87 9.88
CA MET A 1 -16.44 -16.88 9.15
C MET A 1 -16.35 -17.17 7.66
N ALA A 2 -17.49 -17.35 6.99
CA ALA A 2 -17.52 -17.54 5.54
C ALA A 2 -17.03 -16.24 4.86
N ILE A 3 -16.07 -16.36 3.95
CA ILE A 3 -15.62 -15.21 3.14
C ILE A 3 -16.80 -14.78 2.26
N ASP A 4 -17.14 -13.49 2.29
CA ASP A 4 -18.15 -12.91 1.42
C ASP A 4 -17.85 -13.25 -0.06
N THR A 5 -18.88 -13.62 -0.81
CA THR A 5 -18.78 -14.01 -2.22
C THR A 5 -18.07 -12.94 -3.06
N ARG A 6 -18.39 -11.68 -2.82
CA ARG A 6 -17.76 -10.53 -3.49
C ARG A 6 -16.26 -10.47 -3.19
N GLU A 7 -15.87 -10.65 -1.94
CA GLU A 7 -14.46 -10.64 -1.52
C GLU A 7 -13.69 -11.83 -2.11
N LYS A 8 -14.30 -13.03 -2.18
CA LYS A 8 -13.71 -14.21 -2.82
C LYS A 8 -13.42 -13.97 -4.30
N ILE A 9 -14.35 -13.34 -5.02
CA ILE A 9 -14.16 -12.97 -6.43
C ILE A 9 -12.97 -12.00 -6.56
N LEU A 10 -12.89 -10.97 -5.72
CA LEU A 10 -11.82 -9.98 -5.75
C LEU A 10 -10.44 -10.61 -5.46
N GLN A 11 -10.34 -11.52 -4.50
CA GLN A 11 -9.08 -12.20 -4.16
C GLN A 11 -8.58 -13.05 -5.34
N VAL A 12 -9.46 -13.83 -5.95
CA VAL A 12 -9.11 -14.67 -7.11
C VAL A 12 -8.75 -13.82 -8.30
N ALA A 13 -9.52 -12.77 -8.59
CA ALA A 13 -9.25 -11.86 -9.70
C ALA A 13 -7.89 -11.17 -9.56
N ALA A 14 -7.55 -10.64 -8.37
CA ALA A 14 -6.26 -10.03 -8.11
C ALA A 14 -5.10 -11.00 -8.39
N ARG A 15 -5.20 -12.22 -7.87
CA ARG A 15 -4.18 -13.27 -8.10
C ARG A 15 -4.02 -13.61 -9.59
N LEU A 16 -5.12 -13.74 -10.31
CA LEU A 16 -5.09 -14.03 -11.75
C LEU A 16 -4.51 -12.87 -12.55
N PHE A 17 -4.89 -11.64 -12.24
CA PHE A 17 -4.35 -10.45 -12.91
C PHE A 17 -2.83 -10.34 -12.70
N VAL A 18 -2.33 -10.61 -11.52
CA VAL A 18 -0.88 -10.59 -11.25
C VAL A 18 -0.17 -11.73 -11.98
N ARG A 19 -0.73 -12.95 -11.99
CA ARG A 19 -0.05 -14.13 -12.56
C ARG A 19 0.01 -14.15 -14.08
N GLN A 20 -1.06 -13.74 -14.76
CA GLN A 20 -1.20 -13.91 -16.22
C GLN A 20 -1.60 -12.63 -16.97
N GLY A 21 -1.72 -11.51 -16.25
CA GLY A 21 -2.16 -10.22 -16.79
C GLY A 21 -3.68 -10.02 -16.78
N TYR A 22 -4.07 -8.76 -16.86
CA TYR A 22 -5.49 -8.38 -16.95
C TYR A 22 -6.10 -8.83 -18.27
N THR A 23 -5.41 -8.59 -19.40
CA THR A 23 -5.92 -8.88 -20.74
C THR A 23 -6.20 -10.38 -20.91
N ALA A 24 -5.31 -11.25 -20.47
CA ALA A 24 -5.45 -12.70 -20.59
C ALA A 24 -6.43 -13.32 -19.57
N THR A 25 -6.91 -12.54 -18.60
CA THR A 25 -7.88 -13.04 -17.61
C THR A 25 -9.31 -12.74 -18.03
N SER A 26 -10.12 -13.77 -18.23
CA SER A 26 -11.56 -13.63 -18.50
C SER A 26 -12.41 -13.77 -17.24
N VAL A 27 -13.62 -13.18 -17.25
CA VAL A 27 -14.60 -13.37 -16.15
C VAL A 27 -14.97 -14.85 -15.98
N ASN A 28 -15.02 -15.62 -17.06
CA ASN A 28 -15.25 -17.07 -17.02
C ASN A 28 -14.11 -17.80 -16.26
N ARG A 29 -12.86 -17.37 -16.43
CA ARG A 29 -11.74 -17.92 -15.68
C ARG A 29 -11.85 -17.60 -14.20
N ILE A 30 -12.23 -16.38 -13.86
CA ILE A 30 -12.46 -15.96 -12.47
C ILE A 30 -13.59 -16.81 -11.85
N ALA A 31 -14.72 -16.97 -12.53
CA ALA A 31 -15.83 -17.79 -12.07
C ALA A 31 -15.40 -19.24 -11.77
N ARG A 32 -14.67 -19.86 -12.70
CA ARG A 32 -14.15 -21.22 -12.54
C ARG A 32 -13.19 -21.36 -11.35
N GLU A 33 -12.24 -20.43 -11.21
CA GLU A 33 -11.25 -20.47 -10.12
C GLU A 33 -11.85 -20.16 -8.74
N THR A 34 -12.98 -19.42 -8.71
CA THR A 34 -13.72 -19.17 -7.46
C THR A 34 -14.64 -20.31 -7.08
N GLY A 35 -15.00 -21.18 -8.02
CA GLY A 35 -16.09 -22.14 -7.86
C GLY A 35 -17.47 -21.48 -7.78
N ILE A 36 -17.63 -20.26 -8.32
CA ILE A 36 -18.87 -19.47 -8.29
C ILE A 36 -19.44 -19.45 -9.71
N GLY A 37 -20.77 -19.58 -9.83
CA GLY A 37 -21.45 -19.51 -11.13
C GLY A 37 -21.20 -18.18 -11.85
N LYS A 38 -21.03 -18.23 -13.16
CA LYS A 38 -20.80 -17.05 -14.01
C LYS A 38 -21.87 -15.95 -13.79
N ALA A 39 -23.15 -16.35 -13.68
CA ALA A 39 -24.24 -15.42 -13.42
C ALA A 39 -24.06 -14.66 -12.10
N THR A 40 -23.61 -15.35 -11.06
CA THR A 40 -23.32 -14.74 -9.76
C THR A 40 -22.15 -13.75 -9.83
N VAL A 41 -21.10 -14.07 -10.62
CA VAL A 41 -20.00 -13.12 -10.82
C VAL A 41 -20.50 -11.85 -11.50
N TYR A 42 -21.31 -11.97 -12.56
CA TYR A 42 -21.89 -10.82 -13.26
C TYR A 42 -22.92 -10.06 -12.42
N HIS A 43 -23.58 -10.72 -11.48
CA HIS A 43 -24.45 -10.04 -10.49
C HIS A 43 -23.64 -9.08 -9.59
N HIS A 44 -22.45 -9.48 -9.17
CA HIS A 44 -21.57 -8.64 -8.35
C HIS A 44 -20.76 -7.62 -9.16
N PHE A 45 -20.36 -7.99 -10.37
CA PHE A 45 -19.47 -7.21 -11.22
C PHE A 45 -19.95 -7.30 -12.68
N PRO A 46 -20.58 -6.24 -13.21
CA PRO A 46 -21.17 -6.25 -14.55
C PRO A 46 -20.13 -6.50 -15.64
N ASP A 47 -18.87 -6.16 -15.41
CA ASP A 47 -17.76 -6.37 -16.32
C ASP A 47 -16.42 -6.55 -15.58
N LYS A 48 -15.39 -6.86 -16.35
CA LYS A 48 -14.02 -7.05 -15.81
C LYS A 48 -13.42 -5.74 -15.28
N ARG A 49 -13.83 -4.58 -15.79
CA ARG A 49 -13.37 -3.27 -15.37
C ARG A 49 -13.90 -2.91 -13.98
N SER A 50 -15.16 -3.25 -13.69
CA SER A 50 -15.75 -3.06 -12.36
C SER A 50 -15.04 -3.87 -11.27
N ILE A 51 -14.49 -5.04 -11.61
CA ILE A 51 -13.62 -5.81 -10.70
C ILE A 51 -12.33 -5.02 -10.40
N VAL A 52 -11.71 -4.40 -11.41
CA VAL A 52 -10.52 -3.56 -11.22
C VAL A 52 -10.82 -2.38 -10.31
N THR A 53 -11.92 -1.66 -10.56
CA THR A 53 -12.35 -0.53 -9.72
C THR A 53 -12.52 -0.96 -8.27
N ALA A 54 -13.23 -2.06 -8.04
CA ALA A 54 -13.44 -2.60 -6.69
C ALA A 54 -12.12 -3.06 -6.01
N LEU A 55 -11.17 -3.61 -6.77
CA LEU A 55 -9.84 -3.97 -6.27
C LEU A 55 -9.07 -2.72 -5.82
N LEU A 56 -9.13 -1.67 -6.60
CA LEU A 56 -8.50 -0.40 -6.29
C LEU A 56 -9.12 0.21 -5.01
N GLU A 57 -10.43 0.25 -4.89
CA GLU A 57 -11.16 0.73 -3.71
C GLU A 57 -10.84 -0.08 -2.46
N ARG A 58 -10.85 -1.41 -2.58
CA ARG A 58 -10.50 -2.33 -1.48
C ARG A 58 -9.10 -2.06 -0.95
N ASN A 59 -8.12 -1.94 -1.84
CA ASN A 59 -6.74 -1.68 -1.46
C ASN A 59 -6.58 -0.32 -0.77
N SER A 60 -7.27 0.71 -1.26
CA SER A 60 -7.30 2.03 -0.59
C SER A 60 -7.92 1.98 0.79
N GLY A 61 -9.01 1.23 0.96
CA GLY A 61 -9.66 1.04 2.25
C GLY A 61 -8.75 0.34 3.26
N ARG A 62 -8.08 -0.75 2.84
CA ARG A 62 -7.11 -1.47 3.68
C ARG A 62 -5.95 -0.58 4.10
N LEU A 63 -5.40 0.20 3.17
CA LEU A 63 -4.32 1.16 3.45
C LEU A 63 -4.72 2.20 4.49
N ARG A 64 -5.87 2.83 4.29
CA ARG A 64 -6.39 3.79 5.26
C ARG A 64 -6.59 3.14 6.62
N GLY A 65 -7.23 1.96 6.68
CA GLY A 65 -7.43 1.23 7.93
C GLY A 65 -6.13 0.99 8.68
N ILE A 66 -5.11 0.42 8.03
CA ILE A 66 -3.81 0.14 8.64
C ILE A 66 -3.14 1.43 9.16
N LEU A 67 -3.24 2.53 8.41
CA LEU A 67 -2.66 3.80 8.84
C LEU A 67 -3.45 4.49 9.96
N THR A 68 -4.77 4.32 10.01
CA THR A 68 -5.63 4.88 11.06
C THR A 68 -5.63 4.06 12.34
N ASP A 69 -5.41 2.73 12.24
CA ASP A 69 -5.31 1.82 13.38
C ASP A 69 -4.00 1.97 14.18
N VAL A 70 -3.04 2.73 13.64
CA VAL A 70 -1.85 3.12 14.41
C VAL A 70 -2.29 3.98 15.59
N LYS A 71 -2.26 3.37 16.78
CA LYS A 71 -2.74 3.99 18.02
C LYS A 71 -2.11 5.36 18.25
N THR A 72 -2.93 6.39 18.26
CA THR A 72 -2.53 7.73 18.70
C THR A 72 -2.21 7.70 20.20
N GLY A 73 -1.12 8.36 20.61
CA GLY A 73 -0.70 8.39 22.02
C GLY A 73 0.46 7.45 22.38
N GLN A 74 0.90 6.61 21.43
CA GLN A 74 2.13 5.83 21.60
C GLN A 74 3.38 6.73 21.52
N ASP A 75 4.53 6.14 21.83
CA ASP A 75 5.84 6.72 21.56
C ASP A 75 5.92 7.12 20.06
N PRO A 76 6.23 8.39 19.74
CA PRO A 76 6.30 8.88 18.36
C PRO A 76 7.22 8.05 17.46
N ARG A 77 8.32 7.53 17.98
CA ARG A 77 9.23 6.65 17.24
C ARG A 77 8.52 5.37 16.83
N ARG A 78 7.88 4.68 17.77
CA ARG A 78 7.13 3.44 17.49
C ARG A 78 5.96 3.67 16.52
N GLN A 79 5.33 4.82 16.62
CA GLN A 79 4.27 5.18 15.69
C GLN A 79 4.79 5.30 14.26
N ILE A 80 5.90 6.01 14.05
CA ILE A 80 6.55 6.16 12.73
C ILE A 80 7.02 4.78 12.21
N GLU A 81 7.64 3.96 13.06
CA GLU A 81 8.06 2.59 12.69
C GLU A 81 6.88 1.74 12.23
N SER A 82 5.76 1.79 12.95
CA SER A 82 4.55 1.03 12.60
C SER A 82 3.97 1.47 11.26
N ILE A 83 3.89 2.78 11.00
CA ILE A 83 3.43 3.34 9.72
C ILE A 83 4.34 2.90 8.56
N ALA A 84 5.65 2.98 8.74
CA ALA A 84 6.62 2.61 7.73
C ALA A 84 6.61 1.10 7.42
N LEU A 85 6.52 0.25 8.46
CA LEU A 85 6.39 -1.19 8.31
C LEU A 85 5.08 -1.59 7.61
N ALA A 86 3.97 -0.93 7.96
CA ALA A 86 2.69 -1.15 7.30
C ALA A 86 2.78 -0.86 5.79
N ALA A 87 3.42 0.25 5.41
CA ALA A 87 3.66 0.60 4.02
C ALA A 87 4.45 -0.51 3.29
N VAL A 88 5.52 -1.05 3.90
CA VAL A 88 6.33 -2.11 3.29
C VAL A 88 5.60 -3.44 3.17
N ARG A 89 4.83 -3.85 4.17
CA ARG A 89 4.07 -5.12 4.16
C ARG A 89 3.00 -5.17 3.09
N MET A 90 2.37 -4.05 2.79
CA MET A 90 1.34 -3.96 1.75
C MET A 90 1.89 -4.08 0.32
N ARG A 91 3.19 -4.04 0.16
CA ARG A 91 3.83 -3.84 -1.11
C ARG A 91 3.60 -4.97 -2.13
N SER A 92 3.76 -6.24 -1.73
CA SER A 92 3.87 -7.33 -2.71
C SER A 92 2.61 -7.51 -3.54
N GLU A 93 1.46 -7.67 -2.90
CA GLU A 93 0.21 -7.91 -3.61
C GLU A 93 -0.34 -6.64 -4.30
N THR A 94 -0.21 -5.50 -3.63
CA THR A 94 -0.78 -4.24 -4.11
C THR A 94 0.05 -3.66 -5.24
N PHE A 95 1.37 -3.66 -5.14
CA PHE A 95 2.26 -3.06 -6.14
C PHE A 95 2.20 -3.81 -7.48
N ASP A 96 2.26 -5.14 -7.46
CA ASP A 96 2.20 -5.96 -8.68
C ASP A 96 0.85 -5.77 -9.39
N LEU A 97 -0.24 -5.74 -8.63
CA LEU A 97 -1.56 -5.43 -9.17
C LEU A 97 -1.62 -4.02 -9.81
N PHE A 98 -1.05 -3.00 -9.14
CA PHE A 98 -0.97 -1.65 -9.69
C PHE A 98 -0.19 -1.60 -11.02
N GLN A 99 0.92 -2.33 -11.14
CA GLN A 99 1.70 -2.39 -12.37
C GLN A 99 0.90 -3.02 -13.51
N VAL A 100 0.20 -4.12 -13.25
CA VAL A 100 -0.67 -4.77 -14.25
C VAL A 100 -1.80 -3.82 -14.69
N ILE A 101 -2.49 -3.19 -13.74
CA ILE A 101 -3.58 -2.26 -14.04
C ILE A 101 -3.06 -1.08 -14.87
N ARG A 102 -1.94 -0.48 -14.48
CA ARG A 102 -1.34 0.67 -15.18
C ARG A 102 -0.97 0.34 -16.62
N ARG A 103 -0.47 -0.88 -16.86
CA ARG A 103 0.01 -1.33 -18.17
C ARG A 103 -1.13 -1.78 -19.08
N GLU A 104 -2.11 -2.50 -18.54
CA GLU A 104 -3.05 -3.28 -19.34
C GLU A 104 -4.49 -2.79 -19.27
N VAL A 105 -4.87 -1.94 -18.32
CA VAL A 105 -6.23 -1.42 -18.21
C VAL A 105 -6.31 -0.03 -18.82
N PRO A 106 -7.04 0.15 -19.94
CA PRO A 106 -7.24 1.45 -20.56
C PRO A 106 -7.85 2.46 -19.56
N ASP A 107 -7.44 3.71 -19.65
CA ASP A 107 -7.97 4.84 -18.85
C ASP A 107 -7.91 4.64 -17.33
N SER A 108 -7.04 3.75 -16.84
CA SER A 108 -6.88 3.52 -15.39
C SER A 108 -6.06 4.59 -14.69
N ARG A 109 -5.29 5.41 -15.43
CA ARG A 109 -4.35 6.39 -14.86
C ARG A 109 -5.00 7.38 -13.89
N PRO A 110 -6.15 8.01 -14.18
CA PRO A 110 -6.77 8.95 -13.23
C PRO A 110 -7.15 8.27 -11.92
N ALA A 111 -7.73 7.06 -11.97
CA ALA A 111 -8.11 6.31 -10.78
C ALA A 111 -6.88 5.88 -9.95
N LEU A 112 -5.81 5.44 -10.60
CA LEU A 112 -4.54 5.10 -9.96
C LEU A 112 -3.89 6.32 -9.29
N HIS A 113 -3.88 7.48 -9.98
CA HIS A 113 -3.38 8.73 -9.43
C HIS A 113 -4.19 9.19 -8.21
N ALA A 114 -5.52 9.16 -8.29
CA ALA A 114 -6.38 9.54 -7.17
C ALA A 114 -6.14 8.65 -5.95
N GLN A 115 -5.95 7.36 -6.14
CA GLN A 115 -5.64 6.42 -5.06
C GLN A 115 -4.28 6.67 -4.44
N LEU A 116 -3.25 6.85 -5.27
CA LEU A 116 -1.90 7.16 -4.79
C LEU A 116 -1.89 8.48 -4.02
N ALA A 117 -2.55 9.52 -4.54
CA ALA A 117 -2.67 10.80 -3.86
C ALA A 117 -3.37 10.68 -2.50
N SER A 118 -4.47 9.92 -2.43
CA SER A 118 -5.19 9.65 -1.18
C SER A 118 -4.31 8.92 -0.16
N PHE A 119 -3.57 7.91 -0.60
CA PHE A 119 -2.62 7.19 0.26
C PHE A 119 -1.53 8.13 0.79
N LEU A 120 -0.90 8.88 -0.12
CA LEU A 120 0.17 9.81 0.25
C LEU A 120 -0.31 10.88 1.23
N ALA A 121 -1.53 11.39 1.06
CA ALA A 121 -2.10 12.38 1.97
C ALA A 121 -2.26 11.81 3.40
N VAL A 122 -2.79 10.59 3.52
CA VAL A 122 -2.95 9.93 4.83
C VAL A 122 -1.58 9.61 5.44
N TYR A 123 -0.67 9.03 4.67
CA TYR A 123 0.69 8.71 5.12
C TYR A 123 1.42 9.96 5.62
N MET A 124 1.45 11.02 4.80
CA MET A 124 2.09 12.28 5.14
C MET A 124 1.48 12.92 6.39
N GLY A 125 0.15 12.92 6.50
CA GLY A 125 -0.54 13.46 7.66
C GLY A 125 -0.16 12.73 8.96
N GLN A 126 -0.15 11.41 8.95
CA GLN A 126 0.18 10.58 10.10
C GLN A 126 1.65 10.75 10.54
N VAL A 127 2.59 10.69 9.59
CA VAL A 127 4.03 10.84 9.89
C VAL A 127 4.33 12.26 10.36
N THR A 128 3.80 13.30 9.69
CA THR A 128 3.98 14.70 10.11
C THR A 128 3.48 14.91 11.53
N LYS A 129 2.30 14.37 11.88
CA LYS A 129 1.75 14.45 13.24
C LYS A 129 2.64 13.75 14.26
N ALA A 130 3.14 12.55 13.95
CA ALA A 130 4.01 11.79 14.84
C ALA A 130 5.36 12.50 15.07
N VAL A 131 5.97 13.05 14.01
CA VAL A 131 7.22 13.84 14.15
C VAL A 131 6.96 15.09 14.97
N GLY A 132 5.89 15.85 14.71
CA GLY A 132 5.53 17.04 15.47
C GLY A 132 5.30 16.75 16.95
N GLU A 133 4.68 15.62 17.27
CA GLU A 133 4.53 15.16 18.65
C GLU A 133 5.89 14.86 19.31
N GLY A 134 6.79 14.19 18.58
CA GLY A 134 8.14 13.90 19.07
C GLY A 134 8.96 15.16 19.33
N VAL A 135 8.82 16.19 18.49
CA VAL A 135 9.45 17.51 18.71
C VAL A 135 8.87 18.18 19.97
N ARG A 136 7.52 18.20 20.12
CA ARG A 136 6.89 18.76 21.33
C ARG A 136 7.29 18.07 22.62
N ARG A 137 7.44 16.75 22.58
CA ARG A 137 7.90 15.93 23.74
C ARG A 137 9.40 15.99 23.95
N LYS A 138 10.16 16.73 23.14
CA LYS A 138 11.63 16.79 23.18
C LYS A 138 12.32 15.41 22.98
N ILE A 139 11.67 14.49 22.28
CA ILE A 139 12.24 13.22 21.82
C ILE A 139 13.04 13.45 20.54
N PHE A 140 12.51 14.30 19.67
CA PHE A 140 13.17 14.73 18.44
C PHE A 140 13.64 16.18 18.55
N ARG A 141 14.78 16.48 17.93
CA ARG A 141 15.27 17.86 17.82
C ARG A 141 14.29 18.71 16.99
N PRO A 142 14.35 20.04 17.11
CA PRO A 142 13.54 20.93 16.27
C PRO A 142 13.82 20.65 14.79
N VAL A 143 12.82 20.12 14.07
CA VAL A 143 12.85 19.86 12.62
C VAL A 143 11.50 20.23 12.02
N ASP A 144 11.51 20.59 10.75
CA ASP A 144 10.26 20.68 9.98
C ASP A 144 9.65 19.28 9.83
N SER A 145 8.52 19.07 10.50
CA SER A 145 7.85 17.76 10.56
C SER A 145 7.38 17.29 9.17
N ALA A 146 7.00 18.21 8.29
CA ALA A 146 6.57 17.89 6.93
C ALA A 146 7.77 17.49 6.06
N GLN A 147 8.91 18.14 6.23
CA GLN A 147 10.14 17.77 5.53
C GLN A 147 10.68 16.42 6.00
N ALA A 148 10.66 16.17 7.32
CA ALA A 148 11.04 14.86 7.86
C ALA A 148 10.13 13.74 7.32
N ALA A 149 8.82 13.97 7.24
CA ALA A 149 7.88 13.01 6.64
C ALA A 149 8.17 12.78 5.15
N ARG A 150 8.52 13.82 4.38
CA ARG A 150 8.93 13.70 2.97
C ARG A 150 10.23 12.91 2.81
N ALA A 151 11.21 13.15 3.67
CA ALA A 151 12.47 12.40 3.65
C ALA A 151 12.23 10.91 3.91
N LEU A 152 11.43 10.57 4.90
CA LEU A 152 11.09 9.18 5.18
C LEU A 152 10.34 8.52 4.02
N LEU A 153 9.38 9.24 3.39
CA LEU A 153 8.68 8.75 2.21
C LEU A 153 9.64 8.49 1.04
N ALA A 154 10.58 9.41 0.81
CA ALA A 154 11.60 9.26 -0.24
C ALA A 154 12.49 8.03 -0.01
N MET A 155 12.90 7.78 1.23
CA MET A 155 13.67 6.58 1.61
C MET A 155 12.88 5.30 1.28
N ILE A 156 11.62 5.21 1.70
CA ILE A 156 10.77 4.05 1.44
C ILE A 156 10.53 3.87 -0.07
N THR A 157 10.24 4.96 -0.78
CA THR A 157 10.04 4.92 -2.24
C THR A 157 11.31 4.49 -2.96
N GLY A 158 12.48 4.98 -2.54
CA GLY A 158 13.78 4.57 -3.06
C GLY A 158 14.03 3.07 -2.90
N LEU A 159 13.67 2.50 -1.75
CA LEU A 159 13.72 1.05 -1.54
C LEU A 159 12.86 0.30 -2.56
N TYR A 160 11.62 0.78 -2.82
CA TYR A 160 10.74 0.15 -3.81
C TYR A 160 11.28 0.25 -5.24
N VAL A 161 11.81 1.40 -5.63
CA VAL A 161 12.40 1.60 -6.96
C VAL A 161 13.56 0.64 -7.17
N GLN A 162 14.46 0.51 -6.20
CA GLN A 162 15.60 -0.41 -6.29
C GLN A 162 15.15 -1.86 -6.41
N MET A 163 14.15 -2.27 -5.65
CA MET A 163 13.59 -3.63 -5.74
C MET A 163 12.93 -3.88 -7.10
N TYR A 164 12.24 -2.89 -7.66
CA TYR A 164 11.61 -2.97 -8.98
C TYR A 164 12.62 -3.07 -10.11
N LEU A 165 13.70 -2.31 -10.03
CA LEU A 165 14.76 -2.30 -11.05
C LEU A 165 15.71 -3.51 -10.93
N GLY A 166 15.52 -4.37 -9.93
CA GLY A 166 16.47 -5.46 -9.66
C GLY A 166 17.86 -4.96 -9.23
N ALA A 167 17.96 -3.70 -8.83
CA ALA A 167 19.20 -3.04 -8.44
C ALA A 167 19.64 -3.40 -7.01
N GLY A 168 19.67 -4.68 -6.71
CA GLY A 168 20.07 -5.23 -5.42
C GLY A 168 19.20 -6.39 -4.95
N SER A 169 19.77 -7.25 -4.12
CA SER A 169 19.03 -8.30 -3.43
C SER A 169 18.52 -7.77 -2.10
N PHE A 170 17.22 -7.70 -1.94
CA PHE A 170 16.57 -7.34 -0.67
C PHE A 170 15.79 -8.56 -0.14
N PRO A 171 16.48 -9.60 0.34
CA PRO A 171 15.83 -10.84 0.79
C PRO A 171 14.87 -10.60 1.95
N ASN A 172 15.09 -9.52 2.72
CA ASN A 172 14.22 -9.11 3.81
C ASN A 172 13.99 -7.58 3.78
N PRO A 173 12.96 -7.12 3.06
CA PRO A 173 12.64 -5.70 2.96
C PRO A 173 12.35 -5.02 4.31
N GLU A 174 11.78 -5.75 5.26
CA GLU A 174 11.52 -5.22 6.61
C GLU A 174 12.83 -4.96 7.38
N LYS A 175 13.83 -5.85 7.24
CA LYS A 175 15.15 -5.64 7.85
C LYS A 175 15.84 -4.42 7.25
N THR A 176 15.81 -4.28 5.94
CA THR A 176 16.35 -3.09 5.24
C THR A 176 15.66 -1.82 5.71
N LEU A 177 14.33 -1.83 5.78
CA LEU A 177 13.57 -0.70 6.29
C LEU A 177 13.97 -0.33 7.73
N ARG A 178 14.15 -1.30 8.62
CA ARG A 178 14.59 -1.04 10.00
C ARG A 178 15.94 -0.33 10.05
N SER A 179 16.89 -0.74 9.21
CA SER A 179 18.19 -0.06 9.10
C SER A 179 18.03 1.38 8.59
N MET A 180 17.15 1.60 7.61
CA MET A 180 16.85 2.95 7.11
C MET A 180 16.19 3.82 8.18
N LEU A 181 15.27 3.25 8.96
CA LEU A 181 14.62 3.95 10.07
C LEU A 181 15.63 4.30 11.18
N ASP A 182 16.61 3.45 11.48
CA ASP A 182 17.68 3.77 12.42
C ASP A 182 18.49 4.99 11.97
N ILE A 183 18.85 5.05 10.67
CA ILE A 183 19.52 6.23 10.08
C ILE A 183 18.65 7.47 10.19
N PHE A 184 17.35 7.35 9.87
CA PHE A 184 16.39 8.45 9.95
C PHE A 184 16.30 8.98 11.39
N PHE A 185 16.10 8.11 12.38
CA PHE A 185 15.97 8.51 13.78
C PHE A 185 17.25 9.12 14.34
N ARG A 186 18.41 8.55 14.04
CA ARG A 186 19.70 9.17 14.44
C ARG A 186 19.88 10.59 13.88
N GLY A 187 19.24 10.90 12.75
CA GLY A 187 19.22 12.24 12.17
C GLY A 187 18.31 13.22 12.87
N ILE A 188 17.28 12.79 13.61
CA ILE A 188 16.27 13.66 14.21
C ILE A 188 16.13 13.52 15.73
N GLU A 189 16.67 12.49 16.36
CA GLU A 189 16.66 12.32 17.83
C GLU A 189 17.61 13.31 18.53
N ILE A 190 17.27 13.72 19.73
CA ILE A 190 18.17 14.46 20.63
C ILE A 190 19.15 13.44 21.19
N ARG A 191 20.45 13.74 21.09
CA ARG A 191 21.53 12.96 21.72
C ARG A 191 21.70 13.35 23.17
#